data_31b03769bf6de0ef1bbdd605d16beebd
#
_entry.id   31b03769bf6de0ef1bbdd605d16beebd
#
_cell.length_a   1.000
_cell.length_b   1.000
_cell.length_c   1.000
_cell.angle_alpha   90.00
_cell.angle_beta   90.00
_cell.angle_gamma   90.00
#
_symmetry.space_group_name_H-M   'P 1'
#
loop_
_entity.id
_entity.type
_entity.pdbx_description
1 polymer ?
#
loop_
_entity_poly.entity_id
_entity_poly.type
_entity_poly.pdbx_seq_one_letter_code
_entity_poly.pdbx_strand_id
1 'polypeptide(L)'
;MLINTLKFGPLEIPENKIITMAKPVLGFEELTKFCLVELEEFKPFMWLQAVGDPAIAFIVVNPAIFYSDYRIDINPNEIAEIEAKDPALIETYVIASVPNEWADMTINLQGPILINTENNKAKQLVLVNSGYKVKYQVFDKDEISDTTTEEMIEEVLEEPVGV
;
A
#
# COMPACT_ATOMS: atom_id res chain seq x y z
N MET A 1 -6.21 -4.35 20.13
CA MET A 1 -6.31 -5.67 19.45
C MET A 1 -4.93 -6.23 19.17
N LEU A 2 -4.65 -7.43 19.60
CA LEU A 2 -3.38 -8.09 19.32
C LEU A 2 -3.45 -8.75 17.94
N ILE A 3 -2.49 -8.42 17.09
CA ILE A 3 -2.40 -8.94 15.72
C ILE A 3 -1.10 -9.72 15.57
N ASN A 4 -1.20 -10.95 15.08
CA ASN A 4 -0.04 -11.76 14.80
C ASN A 4 0.43 -11.52 13.37
N THR A 5 1.73 -11.26 13.19
CA THR A 5 2.33 -11.07 11.88
C THR A 5 3.60 -11.89 11.76
N LEU A 6 3.89 -12.37 10.56
CA LEU A 6 5.15 -13.08 10.30
C LEU A 6 6.33 -12.11 10.23
N LYS A 7 6.10 -10.93 9.65
CA LYS A 7 7.16 -9.95 9.41
C LYS A 7 7.54 -9.16 10.67
N PHE A 8 6.54 -8.75 11.44
CA PHE A 8 6.74 -7.84 12.57
C PHE A 8 6.54 -8.47 13.94
N GLY A 9 6.21 -9.77 13.96
CA GLY A 9 5.82 -10.43 15.20
C GLY A 9 4.45 -9.97 15.70
N PRO A 10 4.17 -10.15 16.99
CA PRO A 10 2.90 -9.69 17.56
C PRO A 10 2.89 -8.14 17.66
N LEU A 11 1.77 -7.57 17.20
CA LEU A 11 1.56 -6.12 17.22
C LEU A 11 0.29 -5.80 18.00
N GLU A 12 0.37 -4.83 18.89
CA GLU A 12 -0.81 -4.28 19.56
C GLU A 12 -1.29 -3.07 18.76
N ILE A 13 -2.45 -3.20 18.10
CA ILE A 13 -3.01 -2.15 17.25
C ILE A 13 -4.33 -1.66 17.85
N PRO A 14 -4.48 -0.35 18.09
CA PRO A 14 -5.76 0.20 18.54
C PRO A 14 -6.87 -0.13 17.55
N GLU A 15 -8.06 -0.44 18.03
CA GLU A 15 -9.20 -0.77 17.17
C GLU A 15 -9.54 0.33 16.18
N ASN A 16 -9.33 1.60 16.57
CA ASN A 16 -9.57 2.75 15.70
C ASN A 16 -8.52 2.93 14.60
N LYS A 17 -7.51 2.06 14.54
CA LYS A 17 -6.51 2.02 13.47
C LYS A 17 -6.69 0.85 12.52
N ILE A 18 -7.70 0.02 12.75
CA ILE A 18 -8.02 -1.08 11.86
C ILE A 18 -8.74 -0.54 10.63
N ILE A 19 -8.23 -0.90 9.47
CA ILE A 19 -8.78 -0.49 8.18
C ILE A 19 -9.69 -1.60 7.68
N THR A 20 -10.92 -1.25 7.32
CA THR A 20 -11.89 -2.21 6.78
C THR A 20 -12.09 -1.95 5.29
N MET A 21 -11.87 -2.98 4.48
CA MET A 21 -12.04 -2.89 3.03
C MET A 21 -13.51 -3.03 2.66
N ALA A 22 -14.09 -1.97 2.12
CA ALA A 22 -15.44 -2.01 1.53
C ALA A 22 -15.43 -2.78 0.20
N LYS A 23 -14.32 -2.66 -0.55
CA LYS A 23 -14.02 -3.52 -1.69
C LYS A 23 -12.60 -4.06 -1.52
N PRO A 24 -12.40 -5.38 -1.67
CA PRO A 24 -11.13 -6.00 -1.36
C PRO A 24 -10.01 -5.65 -2.34
N VAL A 25 -8.79 -5.92 -1.92
CA VAL A 25 -7.64 -5.91 -2.83
C VAL A 25 -7.82 -7.06 -3.81
N LEU A 26 -7.62 -6.80 -5.10
CA LEU A 26 -7.77 -7.82 -6.14
C LEU A 26 -6.86 -9.01 -5.89
N GLY A 27 -7.43 -10.20 -5.92
CA GLY A 27 -6.75 -11.45 -5.61
C GLY A 27 -6.79 -11.84 -4.13
N PHE A 28 -7.27 -10.94 -3.26
CA PHE A 28 -7.30 -11.15 -1.80
C PHE A 28 -8.67 -10.84 -1.22
N GLU A 29 -9.70 -11.33 -1.88
CA GLU A 29 -11.11 -11.02 -1.58
C GLU A 29 -11.56 -11.47 -0.20
N GLU A 30 -10.88 -12.44 0.41
CA GLU A 30 -11.19 -12.94 1.75
C GLU A 30 -10.63 -12.06 2.86
N LEU A 31 -9.69 -11.17 2.54
CA LEU A 31 -9.05 -10.29 3.51
C LEU A 31 -9.77 -8.97 3.56
N THR A 32 -10.46 -8.70 4.67
CA THR A 32 -11.27 -7.50 4.82
C THR A 32 -10.68 -6.47 5.78
N LYS A 33 -9.75 -6.89 6.65
CA LYS A 33 -9.18 -6.00 7.67
C LYS A 33 -7.67 -5.97 7.57
N PHE A 34 -7.14 -4.75 7.68
CA PHE A 34 -5.72 -4.47 7.59
C PHE A 34 -5.32 -3.40 8.61
N CYS A 35 -4.03 -3.24 8.81
CA CYS A 35 -3.48 -2.09 9.51
C CYS A 35 -2.23 -1.61 8.78
N LEU A 36 -1.92 -0.32 8.90
CA LEU A 36 -0.69 0.24 8.35
C LEU A 36 0.43 0.13 9.38
N VAL A 37 1.57 -0.41 8.96
CA VAL A 37 2.78 -0.51 9.78
C VAL A 37 3.84 0.38 9.15
N GLU A 38 4.32 1.35 9.92
CA GLU A 38 5.32 2.30 9.48
C GLU A 38 6.62 2.07 10.23
N LEU A 39 7.72 1.92 9.48
CA LEU A 39 9.06 1.83 10.02
C LEU A 39 9.85 3.04 9.55
N GLU A 40 10.46 3.76 10.49
CA GLU A 40 11.17 5.01 10.22
C GLU A 40 12.22 4.86 9.12
N GLU A 41 12.95 3.74 9.13
CA GLU A 41 14.04 3.46 8.19
C GLU A 41 13.55 3.30 6.74
N PHE A 42 12.26 3.00 6.54
CA PHE A 42 11.73 2.67 5.22
C PHE A 42 10.77 3.71 4.68
N LYS A 43 10.59 4.83 5.37
CA LYS A 43 9.79 5.92 4.83
C LYS A 43 10.31 6.34 3.45
N PRO A 44 9.44 6.64 2.50
CA PRO A 44 7.98 6.82 2.58
C PRO A 44 7.15 5.55 2.43
N PHE A 45 7.78 4.38 2.38
CA PHE A 45 7.07 3.12 2.24
C PHE A 45 6.50 2.66 3.58
N MET A 46 5.35 2.01 3.51
CA MET A 46 4.69 1.39 4.66
C MET A 46 4.25 -0.02 4.27
N TRP A 47 3.81 -0.79 5.26
CA TRP A 47 3.22 -2.09 5.02
C TRP A 47 1.75 -2.06 5.38
N LEU A 48 0.92 -2.59 4.48
CA LEU A 48 -0.49 -2.82 4.73
C LEU A 48 -0.62 -4.29 5.15
N GLN A 49 -0.63 -4.51 6.46
CA GLN A 49 -0.63 -5.84 7.07
C GLN A 49 -2.06 -6.35 7.23
N ALA A 50 -2.32 -7.55 6.72
CA ALA A 50 -3.61 -8.20 6.93
C ALA A 50 -3.77 -8.60 8.40
N VAL A 51 -4.95 -8.38 8.94
CA VAL A 51 -5.29 -8.75 10.32
C VAL A 51 -5.60 -10.24 10.43
N GLY A 52 -6.24 -10.79 9.42
CA GLY A 52 -6.68 -12.18 9.43
C GLY A 52 -5.68 -13.19 8.87
N ASP A 53 -4.55 -12.74 8.31
CA ASP A 53 -3.53 -13.62 7.76
C ASP A 53 -2.14 -13.05 8.08
N PRO A 54 -1.41 -13.69 9.00
CA PRO A 54 -0.09 -13.20 9.42
C PRO A 54 0.94 -13.08 8.30
N ALA A 55 0.79 -13.87 7.25
CA ALA A 55 1.75 -13.92 6.14
C ALA A 55 1.55 -12.81 5.10
N ILE A 56 0.42 -12.12 5.09
CA ILE A 56 0.10 -11.15 4.05
C ILE A 56 0.36 -9.73 4.51
N ALA A 57 1.33 -9.08 3.86
CA ALA A 57 1.64 -7.67 4.06
C ALA A 57 2.06 -7.08 2.72
N PHE A 58 1.36 -6.04 2.28
CA PHE A 58 1.67 -5.34 1.04
C PHE A 58 2.55 -4.13 1.32
N ILE A 59 3.59 -3.93 0.52
CA ILE A 59 4.33 -2.68 0.54
C ILE A 59 3.46 -1.64 -0.16
N VAL A 60 3.23 -0.51 0.48
CA VAL A 60 2.40 0.57 -0.08
C VAL A 60 3.12 1.91 0.04
N VAL A 61 2.78 2.83 -0.85
CA VAL A 61 3.36 4.17 -0.85
C VAL A 61 2.36 5.15 -1.46
N ASN A 62 2.46 6.42 -1.05
CA ASN A 62 1.71 7.48 -1.70
C ASN A 62 2.28 7.69 -3.12
N PRO A 63 1.46 7.48 -4.18
CA PRO A 63 1.96 7.53 -5.55
C PRO A 63 2.49 8.90 -5.98
N ALA A 64 2.02 9.98 -5.37
CA ALA A 64 2.45 11.34 -5.72
C ALA A 64 3.94 11.57 -5.44
N ILE A 65 4.54 10.77 -4.57
CA ILE A 65 5.97 10.86 -4.26
C ILE A 65 6.83 10.51 -5.50
N PHE A 66 6.40 9.54 -6.29
CA PHE A 66 7.14 9.08 -7.46
C PHE A 66 6.53 9.54 -8.79
N TYR A 67 5.28 10.00 -8.77
CA TYR A 67 4.57 10.46 -9.95
C TYR A 67 3.78 11.70 -9.55
N SER A 68 4.42 12.87 -9.61
CA SER A 68 3.88 14.14 -9.07
C SER A 68 2.56 14.56 -9.73
N ASP A 69 2.34 14.19 -10.99
CA ASP A 69 1.12 14.53 -11.73
C ASP A 69 0.03 13.47 -11.59
N TYR A 70 0.20 12.53 -10.66
CA TYR A 70 -0.79 11.48 -10.45
C TYR A 70 -2.14 12.09 -10.06
N ARG A 71 -3.17 11.76 -10.82
CA ARG A 71 -4.53 12.26 -10.62
C ARG A 71 -5.52 11.11 -10.78
N ILE A 72 -6.49 11.09 -9.89
CA ILE A 72 -7.59 10.16 -9.94
C ILE A 72 -8.87 10.96 -10.16
N ASP A 73 -9.60 10.65 -11.23
CA ASP A 73 -10.95 11.18 -11.41
C ASP A 73 -11.88 10.37 -10.51
N ILE A 74 -12.18 10.93 -9.34
CA ILE A 74 -13.01 10.25 -8.37
C ILE A 74 -14.49 10.52 -8.69
N ASN A 75 -15.20 9.45 -9.08
CA ASN A 75 -16.63 9.48 -9.19
C ASN A 75 -17.25 9.52 -7.78
N PRO A 76 -18.18 10.43 -7.48
CA PRO A 76 -18.82 10.48 -6.16
C PRO A 76 -19.42 9.14 -5.71
N ASN A 77 -19.90 8.32 -6.61
CA ASN A 77 -20.39 6.98 -6.28
C ASN A 77 -19.31 6.05 -5.77
N GLU A 78 -18.07 6.23 -6.24
CA GLU A 78 -16.94 5.41 -5.81
C GLU A 78 -16.57 5.70 -4.35
N ILE A 79 -16.56 6.96 -3.95
CA ILE A 79 -16.21 7.33 -2.58
C ILE A 79 -17.37 7.20 -1.61
N ALA A 80 -18.60 7.08 -2.11
CA ALA A 80 -19.76 6.81 -1.27
C ALA A 80 -19.68 5.44 -0.59
N GLU A 81 -19.02 4.48 -1.22
CA GLU A 81 -18.84 3.13 -0.66
C GLU A 81 -17.97 3.13 0.61
N ILE A 82 -17.08 4.10 0.74
CA ILE A 82 -16.28 4.30 1.96
C ILE A 82 -16.80 5.45 2.81
N GLU A 83 -18.01 5.89 2.52
CA GLU A 83 -18.71 6.95 3.26
C GLU A 83 -17.93 8.27 3.32
N ALA A 84 -17.12 8.54 2.31
CA ALA A 84 -16.32 9.76 2.26
C ALA A 84 -17.17 10.93 1.77
N LYS A 85 -17.21 11.99 2.55
CA LYS A 85 -17.92 13.23 2.22
C LYS A 85 -16.97 14.31 1.73
N ASP A 86 -15.71 14.23 2.18
CA ASP A 86 -14.68 15.22 1.85
C ASP A 86 -13.49 14.50 1.23
N PRO A 87 -13.19 14.71 -0.07
CA PRO A 87 -12.03 14.10 -0.73
C PRO A 87 -10.69 14.43 -0.07
N ALA A 88 -10.60 15.57 0.64
CA ALA A 88 -9.36 15.95 1.33
C ALA A 88 -9.01 15.00 2.49
N LEU A 89 -9.99 14.24 2.98
CA LEU A 89 -9.78 13.27 4.06
C LEU A 89 -9.42 11.86 3.55
N ILE A 90 -9.31 11.70 2.24
CA ILE A 90 -8.95 10.43 1.63
C ILE A 90 -7.43 10.38 1.41
N GLU A 91 -6.80 9.35 1.95
CA GLU A 91 -5.41 9.04 1.64
C GLU A 91 -5.35 8.01 0.53
N THR A 92 -4.40 8.18 -0.38
CA THR A 92 -4.22 7.30 -1.54
C THR A 92 -2.91 6.57 -1.44
N TYR A 93 -2.96 5.26 -1.63
CA TYR A 93 -1.78 4.39 -1.64
C TYR A 93 -1.81 3.50 -2.87
N VAL A 94 -0.62 3.13 -3.34
CA VAL A 94 -0.47 2.10 -4.38
C VAL A 94 0.43 1.00 -3.87
N ILE A 95 0.20 -0.22 -4.36
CA ILE A 95 0.97 -1.39 -3.96
C ILE A 95 2.25 -1.45 -4.78
N ALA A 96 3.37 -1.68 -4.08
CA ALA A 96 4.67 -1.88 -4.69
C ALA A 96 4.99 -3.37 -4.81
N SER A 97 5.70 -3.74 -5.87
CA SER A 97 6.19 -5.09 -6.11
C SER A 97 7.70 -5.04 -6.32
N VAL A 98 8.40 -6.00 -5.71
CA VAL A 98 9.86 -6.14 -5.85
C VAL A 98 10.13 -7.55 -6.40
N PRO A 99 10.22 -7.70 -7.74
CA PRO A 99 10.33 -9.04 -8.34
C PRO A 99 11.67 -9.73 -8.08
N ASN A 100 12.78 -9.00 -8.13
CA ASN A 100 14.12 -9.55 -7.96
C ASN A 100 14.95 -8.72 -6.99
N GLU A 101 15.26 -7.48 -7.37
CA GLU A 101 16.07 -6.56 -6.60
C GLU A 101 15.25 -5.33 -6.25
N TRP A 102 15.65 -4.61 -5.21
CA TRP A 102 15.02 -3.36 -4.82
C TRP A 102 14.94 -2.36 -5.99
N ALA A 103 16.00 -2.30 -6.81
CA ALA A 103 16.05 -1.43 -7.97
C ALA A 103 14.97 -1.76 -9.01
N ASP A 104 14.44 -2.97 -9.00
CA ASP A 104 13.39 -3.42 -9.91
C ASP A 104 11.98 -3.11 -9.41
N MET A 105 11.84 -2.41 -8.29
CA MET A 105 10.55 -2.08 -7.72
C MET A 105 9.65 -1.38 -8.71
N THR A 106 8.40 -1.85 -8.77
CA THR A 106 7.33 -1.18 -9.51
C THR A 106 6.17 -0.88 -8.59
N ILE A 107 5.37 0.10 -8.97
CA ILE A 107 4.13 0.43 -8.26
C ILE A 107 2.95 0.35 -9.22
N ASN A 108 1.81 -0.07 -8.69
CA ASN A 108 0.60 -0.22 -9.48
C ASN A 108 -0.21 1.08 -9.47
N LEU A 109 0.06 1.97 -10.43
CA LEU A 109 -0.64 3.24 -10.56
C LEU A 109 -2.08 3.09 -11.05
N GLN A 110 -2.44 1.92 -11.58
CA GLN A 110 -3.79 1.66 -12.08
C GLN A 110 -4.75 1.15 -11.01
N GLY A 111 -4.23 0.66 -9.88
CA GLY A 111 -5.03 0.06 -8.82
C GLY A 111 -4.87 0.73 -7.46
N PRO A 112 -5.13 2.04 -7.33
CA PRO A 112 -4.91 2.71 -6.04
C PRO A 112 -5.89 2.24 -4.97
N ILE A 113 -5.40 2.25 -3.72
CA ILE A 113 -6.22 2.01 -2.54
C ILE A 113 -6.54 3.36 -1.93
N LEU A 114 -7.83 3.63 -1.75
CA LEU A 114 -8.32 4.83 -1.10
C LEU A 114 -8.73 4.50 0.33
N ILE A 115 -8.26 5.28 1.28
CA ILE A 115 -8.60 5.13 2.70
C ILE A 115 -9.25 6.42 3.18
N ASN A 116 -10.50 6.32 3.66
CA ASN A 116 -11.17 7.44 4.31
C ASN A 116 -10.63 7.54 5.75
N THR A 117 -9.89 8.59 6.03
CA THR A 117 -9.24 8.77 7.33
C THR A 117 -10.20 9.06 8.48
N GLU A 118 -11.45 9.42 8.20
CA GLU A 118 -12.46 9.64 9.24
C GLU A 118 -12.95 8.33 9.87
N ASN A 119 -13.10 7.27 9.07
CA ASN A 119 -13.71 6.03 9.53
C ASN A 119 -12.87 4.78 9.24
N ASN A 120 -11.72 4.93 8.59
CA ASN A 120 -10.82 3.86 8.18
C ASN A 120 -11.47 2.81 7.26
N LYS A 121 -12.48 3.21 6.50
CA LYS A 121 -13.01 2.39 5.42
C LYS A 121 -12.18 2.64 4.16
N ALA A 122 -11.92 1.58 3.44
CA ALA A 122 -11.04 1.65 2.28
C ALA A 122 -11.58 0.81 1.13
N LYS A 123 -11.06 1.06 -0.05
CA LYS A 123 -11.36 0.28 -1.25
C LYS A 123 -10.22 0.40 -2.23
N GLN A 124 -10.06 -0.62 -3.07
CA GLN A 124 -9.18 -0.52 -4.22
C GLN A 124 -10.00 -0.11 -5.44
N LEU A 125 -9.48 0.88 -6.16
CA LEU A 125 -10.02 1.26 -7.46
C LEU A 125 -9.27 0.55 -8.58
N VAL A 126 -9.93 0.39 -9.73
CA VAL A 126 -9.27 0.01 -10.97
C VAL A 126 -9.52 1.14 -11.97
N LEU A 127 -8.45 1.85 -12.32
CA LEU A 127 -8.52 3.02 -13.20
C LEU A 127 -8.42 2.58 -14.66
N VAL A 128 -9.55 2.14 -15.22
CA VAL A 128 -9.61 1.71 -16.62
C VAL A 128 -9.42 2.92 -17.55
N ASN A 129 -8.71 2.71 -18.65
CA ASN A 129 -8.46 3.74 -19.67
C ASN A 129 -7.74 5.00 -19.15
N SER A 130 -7.03 4.89 -18.02
CA SER A 130 -6.32 6.02 -17.42
C SER A 130 -4.96 6.30 -18.05
N GLY A 131 -4.39 5.31 -18.75
CA GLY A 131 -3.02 5.39 -19.22
C GLY A 131 -1.97 5.11 -18.15
N TYR A 132 -2.37 4.96 -16.90
CA TYR A 132 -1.44 4.60 -15.81
C TYR A 132 -1.00 3.15 -15.92
N LYS A 133 0.26 2.89 -15.57
CA LYS A 133 0.85 1.56 -15.65
C LYS A 133 0.57 0.74 -14.40
N VAL A 134 0.36 -0.55 -14.59
CA VAL A 134 0.30 -1.54 -13.49
C VAL A 134 1.70 -1.76 -12.90
N LYS A 135 2.74 -1.61 -13.71
CA LYS A 135 4.13 -1.79 -13.31
C LYS A 135 4.96 -0.54 -13.66
N TYR A 136 4.68 0.55 -12.97
CA TYR A 136 5.44 1.78 -13.12
C TYR A 136 6.77 1.65 -12.37
N GLN A 137 7.89 1.82 -13.06
CA GLN A 137 9.23 1.72 -12.48
C GLN A 137 9.51 2.92 -11.58
N VAL A 138 9.84 2.64 -10.32
CA VAL A 138 10.02 3.67 -9.29
C VAL A 138 11.42 4.26 -9.34
N PHE A 139 12.42 3.40 -9.54
CA PHE A 139 13.82 3.80 -9.53
C PHE A 139 14.43 3.74 -10.91
N ASP A 140 15.26 4.73 -11.22
CA ASP A 140 16.16 4.66 -12.36
C ASP A 140 17.41 3.92 -11.87
N LYS A 141 17.71 2.76 -12.47
CA LYS A 141 18.85 1.93 -12.07
C LYS A 141 20.18 2.66 -12.20
N ASP A 142 20.29 3.60 -13.12
CA ASP A 142 21.52 4.39 -13.32
C ASP A 142 21.71 5.44 -12.24
N GLU A 143 20.64 5.82 -11.53
CA GLU A 143 20.67 6.84 -10.48
C GLU A 143 20.84 6.26 -9.07
N ILE A 144 20.71 4.93 -8.91
CA ILE A 144 20.85 4.28 -7.61
C ILE A 144 22.32 4.15 -7.28
N SER A 145 22.83 5.07 -6.45
CA SER A 145 24.22 5.10 -6.03
C SER A 145 24.43 4.79 -4.55
N ASP A 146 23.37 4.69 -3.75
CA ASP A 146 23.46 4.43 -2.32
C ASP A 146 23.33 2.93 -2.03
N THR A 147 24.47 2.24 -2.06
CA THR A 147 24.57 0.81 -1.82
C THR A 147 24.12 0.43 -0.41
N THR A 148 24.34 1.30 0.57
CA THR A 148 23.97 1.02 1.97
C THR A 148 22.46 0.96 2.14
N THR A 149 21.73 1.90 1.56
CA THR A 149 20.28 1.90 1.62
C THR A 149 19.72 0.68 0.90
N GLU A 150 20.29 0.34 -0.26
CA GLU A 150 19.89 -0.83 -1.03
C GLU A 150 20.08 -2.12 -0.22
N GLU A 151 21.21 -2.29 0.43
CA GLU A 151 21.49 -3.46 1.28
C GLU A 151 20.52 -3.58 2.44
N MET A 152 20.21 -2.48 3.12
CA MET A 152 19.25 -2.47 4.22
C MET A 152 17.84 -2.88 3.77
N ILE A 153 17.42 -2.41 2.62
CA ILE A 153 16.10 -2.71 2.06
C ILE A 153 16.03 -4.17 1.62
N GLU A 154 17.07 -4.69 0.98
CA GLU A 154 17.14 -6.09 0.59
C GLU A 154 17.05 -7.02 1.80
N GLU A 155 17.73 -6.69 2.90
CA GLU A 155 17.67 -7.46 4.13
C GLU A 155 16.24 -7.59 4.67
N VAL A 156 15.47 -6.50 4.64
CA VAL A 156 14.07 -6.51 5.09
C VAL A 156 13.17 -7.28 4.12
N LEU A 157 13.41 -7.15 2.82
CA LEU A 157 12.59 -7.80 1.80
C LEU A 157 12.87 -9.29 1.64
N GLU A 158 14.03 -9.78 2.07
CA GLU A 158 14.34 -11.21 2.08
C GLU A 158 13.57 -11.99 3.14
N GLU A 159 13.03 -11.31 4.16
CA GLU A 159 12.17 -11.96 5.13
C GLU A 159 10.87 -12.40 4.47
N PRO A 160 10.30 -13.57 4.88
CA PRO A 160 9.10 -14.07 4.23
C PRO A 160 7.93 -13.11 4.43
N VAL A 161 7.44 -12.57 3.32
CA VAL A 161 6.22 -11.79 3.23
C VAL A 161 5.30 -12.52 2.29
N GLY A 162 4.02 -12.52 2.58
CA GLY A 162 3.03 -13.27 1.84
C GLY A 162 2.61 -12.66 0.50
N VAL A 163 3.45 -11.91 -0.13
CA VAL A 163 3.11 -11.24 -1.41
C VAL A 163 4.11 -11.56 -2.48
#